data_5960a127b51888ca9fe36aef1722be26
#
_entry.id   5960a127b51888ca9fe36aef1722be26
#
_cell.length_a   1.000
_cell.length_b   1.000
_cell.length_c   1.000
_cell.angle_alpha   90.00
_cell.angle_beta   90.00
_cell.angle_gamma   90.00
#
_symmetry.space_group_name_H-M   'P 1'
#
loop_
_entity.id
_entity.type
_entity.pdbx_description
1 polymer ?
#
loop_
_entity_poly.entity_id
_entity_poly.type
_entity_poly.pdbx_seq_one_letter_code
_entity_poly.pdbx_strand_id
1 'polypeptide(L)'
;MKQIIQTNNAPQAIGPYSQAVMANGTLYVSGQIPVVPATGAIVSDKVEDQARQVLENVKAVVEAAGLTLDNVVKTTVFIKNMDDFAVINGIYSEYFKENCPARACVEVARLPKDVLIEMEAIAVLQS
;
A
#
# COMPACT_ATOMS: atom_id res chain seq x y z
N MET A 1 6.89 3.17 22.66
CA MET A 1 7.34 4.37 21.93
C MET A 1 7.24 4.09 20.44
N LYS A 2 6.78 5.04 19.65
CA LYS A 2 6.65 4.80 18.21
C LYS A 2 7.96 5.09 17.47
N GLN A 3 8.21 4.32 16.41
CA GLN A 3 9.33 4.51 15.51
C GLN A 3 8.79 4.93 14.14
N ILE A 4 9.31 6.02 13.61
CA ILE A 4 8.93 6.51 12.29
C ILE A 4 9.72 5.72 11.24
N ILE A 5 9.03 5.22 10.23
CA ILE A 5 9.64 4.51 9.10
C ILE A 5 9.63 5.45 7.90
N GLN A 6 10.77 5.55 7.25
CA GLN A 6 10.93 6.38 6.05
C GLN A 6 11.84 5.67 5.06
N THR A 7 11.51 5.75 3.78
CA THR A 7 12.31 5.17 2.71
C THR A 7 12.16 6.00 1.43
N ASN A 8 13.22 6.06 0.64
CA ASN A 8 13.18 6.66 -0.69
C ASN A 8 12.64 5.69 -1.74
N ASN A 9 12.40 4.43 -1.37
CA ASN A 9 11.86 3.40 -2.27
C ASN A 9 10.33 3.42 -2.35
N ALA A 10 9.70 4.35 -1.64
CA ALA A 10 8.26 4.63 -1.73
C ALA A 10 8.07 6.13 -1.82
N PRO A 11 6.90 6.60 -2.25
CA PRO A 11 6.64 8.04 -2.36
C PRO A 11 6.83 8.74 -1.02
N GLN A 12 7.47 9.91 -1.06
CA GLN A 12 7.67 10.72 0.14
C GLN A 12 6.33 11.20 0.69
N ALA A 13 6.24 11.26 2.02
CA ALA A 13 5.05 11.82 2.67
C ALA A 13 4.97 13.32 2.37
N ILE A 14 3.86 13.73 1.78
CA ILE A 14 3.58 15.13 1.49
C ILE A 14 2.50 15.59 2.45
N GLY A 15 2.90 16.24 3.53
CA GLY A 15 1.99 16.70 4.56
C GLY A 15 2.33 16.14 5.94
N PRO A 16 1.46 16.34 6.93
CA PRO A 16 1.75 16.00 8.32
C PRO A 16 1.46 14.54 8.63
N TYR A 17 2.18 13.61 7.96
CA TYR A 17 2.05 12.18 8.23
C TYR A 17 3.37 11.47 7.90
N SER A 18 3.53 10.26 8.43
CA SER A 18 4.68 9.40 8.15
C SER A 18 4.29 8.33 7.14
N GLN A 19 5.25 7.83 6.38
CA GLN A 19 5.01 6.70 5.48
C GLN A 19 4.52 5.48 6.25
N ALA A 20 5.11 5.23 7.42
CA ALA A 20 4.65 4.19 8.33
C ALA A 20 5.14 4.47 9.74
N VAL A 21 4.50 3.82 10.70
CA VAL A 21 4.85 3.92 12.11
C VAL A 21 4.88 2.51 12.71
N MET A 22 5.98 2.19 13.38
CA MET A 22 6.10 0.96 14.16
C MET A 22 5.81 1.28 15.62
N ALA A 23 4.90 0.55 16.24
CA ALA A 23 4.58 0.70 17.65
C ALA A 23 4.18 -0.65 18.22
N ASN A 24 4.84 -1.06 19.32
CA ASN A 24 4.53 -2.33 20.02
C ASN A 24 4.52 -3.54 19.09
N GLY A 25 5.49 -3.60 18.16
CA GLY A 25 5.60 -4.72 17.23
C GLY A 25 4.59 -4.70 16.09
N THR A 26 3.81 -3.64 15.96
CA THR A 26 2.84 -3.47 14.87
C THR A 26 3.26 -2.32 13.96
N LEU A 27 3.29 -2.59 12.67
CA LEU A 27 3.60 -1.59 11.65
C LEU A 27 2.30 -1.11 11.02
N TYR A 28 2.09 0.19 11.04
CA TYR A 28 0.94 0.84 10.41
C TYR A 28 1.45 1.58 9.17
N VAL A 29 1.08 1.10 7.99
CA VAL A 29 1.50 1.68 6.71
C VAL A 29 0.42 2.64 6.23
N SER A 30 0.80 3.88 6.00
CA SER A 30 -0.10 4.91 5.45
C SER A 30 -0.59 4.53 4.07
N GLY A 31 -1.74 5.07 3.67
CA GLY A 31 -2.29 4.84 2.34
C GLY A 31 -1.27 5.16 1.26
N GLN A 32 -1.00 4.19 0.40
CA GLN A 32 -0.07 4.34 -0.73
C GLN A 32 -0.87 4.55 -2.00
N ILE A 33 -0.51 5.58 -2.75
CA ILE A 33 -1.10 5.86 -4.07
C ILE A 33 -0.07 5.49 -5.15
N PRO A 34 -0.47 5.32 -6.42
CA PRO A 34 0.40 4.77 -7.46
C PRO A 34 1.39 5.79 -8.02
N VAL A 35 2.14 6.43 -7.15
CA VAL A 35 3.22 7.35 -7.52
C VAL A 35 4.51 6.58 -7.65
N VAL A 36 5.26 6.83 -8.72
CA VAL A 36 6.60 6.27 -8.92
C VAL A 36 7.57 7.04 -8.02
N PRO A 37 8.25 6.38 -7.07
CA PRO A 37 9.10 7.10 -6.10
C PRO A 37 10.19 7.93 -6.75
N ALA A 38 10.79 7.41 -7.84
CA ALA A 38 11.92 8.06 -8.50
C ALA A 38 11.52 9.37 -9.21
N THR A 39 10.26 9.49 -9.64
CA THR A 39 9.82 10.65 -10.44
C THR A 39 8.80 11.54 -9.75
N GLY A 40 8.09 11.00 -8.74
CA GLY A 40 7.00 11.71 -8.08
C GLY A 40 5.73 11.79 -8.91
N ALA A 41 5.68 11.12 -10.05
CA ALA A 41 4.53 11.14 -10.96
C ALA A 41 3.68 9.87 -10.81
N ILE A 42 2.38 9.99 -11.12
CA ILE A 42 1.49 8.82 -11.22
C ILE A 42 2.02 7.92 -12.34
N VAL A 43 2.07 6.60 -12.10
CA VAL A 43 2.71 5.64 -13.00
C VAL A 43 2.07 5.63 -14.40
N SER A 44 0.76 5.66 -14.47
CA SER A 44 -0.03 5.75 -15.72
C SER A 44 -1.50 5.92 -15.34
N ASP A 45 -2.38 6.02 -16.34
CA ASP A 45 -3.82 6.10 -16.13
C ASP A 45 -4.50 4.72 -16.16
N LYS A 46 -3.71 3.64 -16.28
CA LYS A 46 -4.25 2.27 -16.35
C LYS A 46 -4.31 1.65 -14.98
N VAL A 47 -5.44 1.02 -14.66
CA VAL A 47 -5.65 0.43 -13.33
C VAL A 47 -4.64 -0.68 -13.03
N GLU A 48 -4.25 -1.46 -14.03
CA GLU A 48 -3.26 -2.53 -13.86
C GLU A 48 -1.93 -1.98 -13.38
N ASP A 49 -1.44 -0.92 -14.04
CA ASP A 49 -0.18 -0.28 -13.68
C ASP A 49 -0.28 0.37 -12.31
N GLN A 50 -1.41 1.01 -12.02
CA GLN A 50 -1.61 1.67 -10.74
C GLN A 50 -1.66 0.66 -9.59
N ALA A 51 -2.37 -0.46 -9.78
CA ALA A 51 -2.45 -1.50 -8.76
C ALA A 51 -1.06 -2.07 -8.45
N ARG A 52 -0.27 -2.34 -9.48
CA ARG A 52 1.08 -2.88 -9.31
C ARG A 52 1.99 -1.89 -8.60
N GLN A 53 1.90 -0.61 -8.97
CA GLN A 53 2.72 0.41 -8.32
C GLN A 53 2.36 0.59 -6.85
N VAL A 54 1.08 0.57 -6.51
CA VAL A 54 0.62 0.66 -5.12
C VAL A 54 1.19 -0.49 -4.30
N LEU A 55 1.13 -1.72 -4.83
CA LEU A 55 1.63 -2.90 -4.13
C LEU A 55 3.15 -2.84 -3.96
N GLU A 56 3.87 -2.36 -4.99
CA GLU A 56 5.31 -2.16 -4.87
C GLU A 56 5.64 -1.11 -3.80
N ASN A 57 4.86 -0.04 -3.72
CA ASN A 57 5.07 1.01 -2.72
C ASN A 57 4.82 0.47 -1.29
N VAL A 58 3.74 -0.28 -1.10
CA VAL A 58 3.46 -0.91 0.21
C VAL A 58 4.59 -1.86 0.58
N LYS A 59 5.03 -2.70 -0.36
CA LYS A 59 6.12 -3.65 -0.14
C LYS A 59 7.40 -2.93 0.28
N ALA A 60 7.75 -1.83 -0.40
CA ALA A 60 8.94 -1.05 -0.08
C ALA A 60 8.91 -0.49 1.34
N VAL A 61 7.76 0.02 1.78
CA VAL A 61 7.61 0.56 3.13
C VAL A 61 7.72 -0.56 4.17
N VAL A 62 7.07 -1.70 3.92
CA VAL A 62 7.13 -2.85 4.82
C VAL A 62 8.58 -3.33 4.96
N GLU A 63 9.31 -3.42 3.85
CA GLU A 63 10.71 -3.86 3.84
C GLU A 63 11.62 -2.85 4.54
N ALA A 64 11.32 -1.56 4.44
CA ALA A 64 12.08 -0.53 5.15
C ALA A 64 11.99 -0.69 6.67
N ALA A 65 10.92 -1.31 7.15
CA ALA A 65 10.74 -1.61 8.57
C ALA A 65 11.41 -2.93 9.00
N GLY A 66 12.06 -3.62 8.07
CA GLY A 66 12.71 -4.91 8.35
C GLY A 66 11.74 -6.09 8.29
N LEU A 67 10.56 -5.90 7.72
CA LEU A 67 9.54 -6.94 7.59
C LEU A 67 9.40 -7.34 6.13
N THR A 68 8.53 -8.30 5.86
CA THR A 68 8.17 -8.70 4.49
C THR A 68 6.65 -8.72 4.36
N LEU A 69 6.15 -8.94 3.15
CA LEU A 69 4.71 -9.03 2.93
C LEU A 69 4.07 -10.18 3.71
N ASP A 70 4.84 -11.20 4.11
CA ASP A 70 4.33 -12.28 4.96
C ASP A 70 3.94 -11.79 6.35
N ASN A 71 4.44 -10.65 6.77
CA ASN A 71 4.10 -10.05 8.06
C ASN A 71 2.81 -9.22 8.00
N VAL A 72 2.28 -8.95 6.81
CA VAL A 72 1.07 -8.15 6.65
C VAL A 72 -0.13 -8.97 7.10
N VAL A 73 -0.92 -8.42 8.03
CA VAL A 73 -2.09 -9.11 8.59
C VAL A 73 -3.40 -8.48 8.13
N LYS A 74 -3.38 -7.25 7.67
CA LYS A 74 -4.58 -6.54 7.23
C LYS A 74 -4.24 -5.55 6.12
N THR A 75 -5.07 -5.53 5.09
CA THR A 75 -5.03 -4.47 4.08
C THR A 75 -6.41 -3.85 3.91
N THR A 76 -6.44 -2.58 3.53
CA THR A 76 -7.66 -1.91 3.08
C THR A 76 -7.36 -1.35 1.70
N VAL A 77 -8.16 -1.75 0.72
CA VAL A 77 -8.00 -1.33 -0.67
C VAL A 77 -9.15 -0.40 -1.02
N PHE A 78 -8.80 0.84 -1.38
CA PHE A 78 -9.79 1.86 -1.78
C PHE A 78 -9.71 1.99 -3.29
N ILE A 79 -10.83 1.84 -3.99
CA ILE A 79 -10.84 1.89 -5.45
C ILE A 79 -11.88 2.89 -5.95
N LYS A 80 -11.62 3.46 -7.12
CA LYS A 80 -12.51 4.44 -7.72
C LYS A 80 -13.70 3.78 -8.39
N ASN A 81 -13.52 2.56 -8.94
CA ASN A 81 -14.54 1.87 -9.71
C ASN A 81 -14.53 0.38 -9.37
N MET A 82 -15.63 -0.11 -8.81
CA MET A 82 -15.73 -1.53 -8.43
C MET A 82 -15.67 -2.46 -9.66
N ASP A 83 -15.92 -1.95 -10.87
CA ASP A 83 -15.75 -2.73 -12.08
C ASP A 83 -14.30 -3.14 -12.34
N ASP A 84 -13.34 -2.46 -11.70
CA ASP A 84 -11.91 -2.81 -11.79
C ASP A 84 -11.51 -3.90 -10.79
N PHE A 85 -12.43 -4.35 -9.95
CA PHE A 85 -12.11 -5.26 -8.84
C PHE A 85 -11.41 -6.54 -9.32
N ALA A 86 -11.90 -7.16 -10.40
CA ALA A 86 -11.33 -8.41 -10.88
C ALA A 86 -9.87 -8.23 -11.34
N VAL A 87 -9.56 -7.13 -12.03
CA VAL A 87 -8.21 -6.82 -12.48
C VAL A 87 -7.29 -6.58 -11.28
N ILE A 88 -7.75 -5.74 -10.34
CA ILE A 88 -6.99 -5.42 -9.13
C ILE A 88 -6.74 -6.69 -8.31
N ASN A 89 -7.76 -7.52 -8.16
CA ASN A 89 -7.66 -8.76 -7.39
C ASN A 89 -6.64 -9.73 -8.02
N GLY A 90 -6.59 -9.79 -9.34
CA GLY A 90 -5.60 -10.61 -10.04
C GLY A 90 -4.17 -10.17 -9.75
N ILE A 91 -3.92 -8.86 -9.75
CA ILE A 91 -2.60 -8.31 -9.46
C ILE A 91 -2.26 -8.47 -7.98
N TYR A 92 -3.23 -8.20 -7.09
CA TYR A 92 -3.08 -8.40 -5.65
C TYR A 92 -2.64 -9.83 -5.34
N SER A 93 -3.20 -10.82 -6.03
CA SER A 93 -2.88 -12.24 -5.80
C SER A 93 -1.44 -12.59 -6.19
N GLU A 94 -0.78 -11.77 -7.00
CA GLU A 94 0.64 -11.99 -7.31
C GLU A 94 1.54 -11.67 -6.12
N TYR A 95 1.07 -10.82 -5.20
CA TYR A 95 1.82 -10.39 -4.02
C TYR A 95 1.43 -11.17 -2.76
N PHE A 96 0.18 -11.59 -2.65
CA PHE A 96 -0.36 -12.33 -1.51
C PHE A 96 -0.94 -13.65 -2.02
N LYS A 97 -0.11 -14.70 -2.02
CA LYS A 97 -0.45 -16.01 -2.60
C LYS A 97 -0.96 -16.99 -1.57
N GLU A 98 -0.29 -17.06 -0.41
CA GLU A 98 -0.63 -17.98 0.67
C GLU A 98 -0.69 -17.21 1.98
N ASN A 99 -1.50 -17.71 2.92
CA ASN A 99 -1.66 -17.07 4.22
C ASN A 99 -1.97 -15.59 4.07
N CYS A 100 -2.94 -15.29 3.20
CA CYS A 100 -3.27 -13.93 2.82
C CYS A 100 -3.73 -13.11 4.02
N PRO A 101 -3.45 -11.80 4.04
CA PRO A 101 -3.97 -10.93 5.10
C PRO A 101 -5.49 -10.80 5.02
N ALA A 102 -6.11 -10.41 6.13
CA ALA A 102 -7.48 -9.97 6.10
C ALA A 102 -7.58 -8.72 5.21
N ARG A 103 -8.68 -8.55 4.49
CA ARG A 103 -8.82 -7.43 3.55
C ARG A 103 -10.24 -6.89 3.54
N ALA A 104 -10.35 -5.56 3.39
CA ALA A 104 -11.55 -4.90 2.95
C ALA A 104 -11.25 -4.17 1.64
N CYS A 105 -12.20 -4.18 0.71
CA CYS A 105 -12.10 -3.43 -0.54
C CYS A 105 -13.36 -2.63 -0.71
N VAL A 106 -13.24 -1.31 -0.86
CA VAL A 106 -14.37 -0.41 -0.94
C VAL A 106 -14.21 0.56 -2.11
N GLU A 107 -15.32 0.85 -2.78
CA GLU A 107 -15.36 1.91 -3.77
C GLU A 107 -15.56 3.24 -3.05
N VAL A 108 -14.80 4.26 -3.44
CA VAL A 108 -14.87 5.58 -2.81
C VAL A 108 -15.22 6.64 -3.85
N ALA A 109 -15.73 7.76 -3.37
CA ALA A 109 -16.16 8.85 -4.24
C ALA A 109 -14.97 9.48 -4.98
N ARG A 110 -13.80 9.59 -4.33
CA ARG A 110 -12.62 10.21 -4.90
C ARG A 110 -11.38 9.82 -4.11
N LEU A 111 -10.25 9.72 -4.81
CA LEU A 111 -8.94 9.45 -4.20
C LEU A 111 -7.98 10.61 -4.47
N PRO A 112 -6.91 10.75 -3.65
CA PRO A 112 -5.92 11.81 -3.88
C PRO A 112 -5.36 11.73 -5.29
N LYS A 113 -5.17 12.91 -5.92
CA LYS A 113 -4.67 13.05 -7.30
C LYS A 113 -5.52 12.28 -8.32
N ASP A 114 -6.78 11.98 -7.97
CA ASP A 114 -7.72 11.27 -8.84
C ASP A 114 -7.21 9.92 -9.31
N VAL A 115 -6.41 9.24 -8.48
CA VAL A 115 -5.95 7.90 -8.80
C VAL A 115 -7.10 6.89 -8.73
N LEU A 116 -6.87 5.69 -9.27
CA LEU A 116 -7.88 4.64 -9.34
C LEU A 116 -7.85 3.69 -8.16
N ILE A 117 -6.75 3.69 -7.39
CA ILE A 117 -6.53 2.77 -6.28
C ILE A 117 -5.61 3.39 -5.25
N GLU A 118 -5.89 3.08 -3.99
CA GLU A 118 -5.03 3.40 -2.85
C GLU A 118 -5.09 2.22 -1.88
N MET A 119 -3.99 1.91 -1.18
CA MET A 119 -3.99 0.82 -0.22
C MET A 119 -3.19 1.17 1.02
N GLU A 120 -3.73 0.83 2.17
CA GLU A 120 -3.04 0.87 3.45
C GLU A 120 -2.86 -0.55 3.98
N ALA A 121 -1.96 -0.74 4.93
CA ALA A 121 -1.67 -2.07 5.47
C ALA A 121 -1.28 -2.00 6.94
N ILE A 122 -1.49 -3.13 7.62
CA ILE A 122 -0.99 -3.35 8.98
C ILE A 122 -0.18 -4.63 8.93
N ALA A 123 1.04 -4.57 9.46
CA ALA A 123 1.93 -5.72 9.55
C ALA A 123 2.37 -5.91 11.00
N VAL A 124 2.75 -7.14 11.36
CA VAL A 124 3.19 -7.41 12.72
C VAL A 124 4.55 -8.12 12.69
N LEU A 125 5.37 -7.77 13.68
CA LEU A 125 6.63 -8.42 13.89
C LEU A 125 6.38 -9.83 14.39
N GLN A 126 7.05 -10.81 13.78
CA GLN A 126 6.94 -12.19 14.27
C GLN A 126 7.75 -12.36 15.55
N SER A 127 7.18 -13.06 16.48
CA SER A 127 7.87 -13.40 17.73
C SER A 127 8.83 -14.58 17.54
#